data_5c16125ece345fb6066986f0028fa3bc
#
_entry.id   5c16125ece345fb6066986f0028fa3bc
#
_cell.length_a   1.000
_cell.length_b   1.000
_cell.length_c   1.000
_cell.angle_alpha   90.00
_cell.angle_beta   90.00
_cell.angle_gamma   90.00
#
_symmetry.space_group_name_H-M   'P 1'
#
loop_
_entity.id
_entity.type
_entity.pdbx_description
1 polymer ?
#
loop_
_entity_poly.entity_id
_entity_poly.type
_entity_poly.pdbx_seq_one_letter_code
_entity_poly.pdbx_strand_id
1 'polypeptide(L)'
;MNKINASPQAMLIVRLAAAQAPLHWQLFAPGEPHHEASGRWPTDDASPFPALAEQYPAWVLIPASDCAFHSLTLPAGLRKPPLQVAPFLLEEQLADDVEATHFALLHRQQAQCEIVAVQRQKMRDWLARCESLSLQPLALTPDVLALPWQPPAWSAVQVDEQWLIRHQPWGGMAAENVWLTELLQSEAEEHVIDSYSPPPAAPGV
;
A
#
# COMPACT_ATOMS: atom_id res chain seq x y z
N MET A 1 25.35 -19.31 3.74
CA MET A 1 24.14 -18.69 4.38
C MET A 1 24.63 -17.66 5.39
N ASN A 2 24.88 -16.43 4.93
CA ASN A 2 25.26 -15.33 5.81
C ASN A 2 24.00 -14.75 6.44
N LYS A 3 23.79 -15.01 7.73
CA LYS A 3 22.86 -14.21 8.55
C LYS A 3 23.52 -12.83 8.70
N ILE A 4 23.06 -11.85 7.93
CA ILE A 4 23.31 -10.45 8.22
C ILE A 4 22.52 -10.17 9.50
N ASN A 5 23.21 -10.22 10.65
CA ASN A 5 22.71 -9.61 11.89
C ASN A 5 22.80 -8.08 11.70
N ALA A 6 21.88 -7.53 10.92
CA ALA A 6 21.64 -6.10 10.96
C ALA A 6 21.04 -5.80 12.34
N SER A 7 21.73 -5.02 13.15
CA SER A 7 21.11 -4.42 14.35
C SER A 7 19.81 -3.72 13.92
N PRO A 8 18.74 -3.78 14.69
CA PRO A 8 17.52 -3.08 14.36
C PRO A 8 17.86 -1.60 14.14
N GLN A 9 17.58 -1.10 12.96
CA GLN A 9 17.85 0.28 12.56
C GLN A 9 16.52 1.04 12.53
N ALA A 10 16.55 2.33 12.87
CA ALA A 10 15.38 3.18 12.70
C ALA A 10 14.91 3.15 11.25
N MET A 11 13.61 3.23 11.05
CA MET A 11 12.96 3.10 9.73
C MET A 11 12.06 4.30 9.46
N LEU A 12 12.20 4.85 8.27
CA LEU A 12 11.32 5.88 7.76
C LEU A 12 10.17 5.22 6.98
N ILE A 13 8.92 5.50 7.36
CA ILE A 13 7.74 5.14 6.57
C ILE A 13 7.30 6.39 5.83
N VAL A 14 7.16 6.29 4.51
CA VAL A 14 6.78 7.41 3.64
C VAL A 14 5.59 7.00 2.79
N ARG A 15 4.45 7.66 2.94
CA ARG A 15 3.30 7.50 2.06
C ARG A 15 3.39 8.53 0.94
N LEU A 16 3.56 8.04 -0.29
CA LEU A 16 3.49 8.87 -1.48
C LEU A 16 2.01 9.18 -1.76
N ALA A 17 1.69 10.45 -1.90
CA ALA A 17 0.41 10.91 -2.43
C ALA A 17 0.51 11.13 -3.95
N ALA A 18 -0.55 11.63 -4.60
CA ALA A 18 -0.52 12.05 -6.00
C ALA A 18 0.66 13.01 -6.26
N ALA A 19 1.12 13.10 -7.51
CA ALA A 19 2.41 13.68 -7.90
C ALA A 19 2.75 15.08 -7.32
N GLN A 20 1.74 15.89 -7.00
CA GLN A 20 1.91 17.25 -6.45
C GLN A 20 1.40 17.41 -5.02
N ALA A 21 0.77 16.39 -4.44
CA ALA A 21 0.29 16.46 -3.07
C ALA A 21 1.43 16.21 -2.08
N PRO A 22 1.38 16.84 -0.88
CA PRO A 22 2.33 16.57 0.19
C PRO A 22 2.33 15.09 0.56
N LEU A 23 3.52 14.51 0.71
CA LEU A 23 3.66 13.16 1.26
C LEU A 23 3.53 13.18 2.78
N HIS A 24 3.18 12.04 3.36
CA HIS A 24 3.20 11.82 4.80
C HIS A 24 4.42 10.97 5.16
N TRP A 25 5.05 11.29 6.28
CA TRP A 25 6.19 10.52 6.77
C TRP A 25 6.12 10.28 8.27
N GLN A 26 6.69 9.15 8.69
CA GLN A 26 6.80 8.74 10.09
C GLN A 26 8.15 8.07 10.31
N LEU A 27 8.85 8.42 11.38
CA LEU A 27 10.10 7.78 11.81
C LEU A 27 9.83 6.86 12.99
N PHE A 28 10.24 5.61 12.89
CA PHE A 28 10.14 4.61 13.95
C PHE A 28 11.52 4.24 14.46
N ALA A 29 11.68 4.26 15.78
CA ALA A 29 12.86 3.66 16.43
C ALA A 29 12.82 2.13 16.32
N PRO A 30 13.96 1.47 16.43
CA PRO A 30 14.04 0.02 16.38
C PRO A 30 13.25 -0.64 17.52
N GLY A 31 12.25 -1.46 17.16
CA GLY A 31 11.45 -2.21 18.11
C GLY A 31 10.37 -1.42 18.85
N GLU A 32 10.22 -0.14 18.56
CA GLU A 32 9.17 0.69 19.16
C GLU A 32 7.89 0.64 18.31
N PRO A 33 6.72 0.46 18.94
CA PRO A 33 5.44 0.40 18.23
C PRO A 33 4.91 1.78 17.83
N HIS A 34 5.48 2.86 18.38
CA HIS A 34 5.06 4.23 18.14
C HIS A 34 6.15 4.98 17.36
N HIS A 35 5.73 5.88 16.46
CA HIS A 35 6.67 6.75 15.76
C HIS A 35 7.26 7.81 16.71
N GLU A 36 8.55 8.09 16.53
CA GLU A 36 9.25 9.16 17.26
C GLU A 36 8.94 10.55 16.70
N ALA A 37 8.75 10.63 15.39
CA ALA A 37 8.46 11.86 14.67
C ALA A 37 7.58 11.58 13.47
N SER A 38 6.77 12.52 13.06
CA SER A 38 5.93 12.44 11.86
C SER A 38 5.63 13.82 11.29
N GLY A 39 5.21 13.86 10.04
CA GLY A 39 4.83 15.10 9.39
C GLY A 39 4.42 14.93 7.93
N ARG A 40 4.31 16.06 7.25
CA ARG A 40 4.07 16.19 5.82
C ARG A 40 5.25 16.85 5.12
N TRP A 41 5.41 16.62 3.83
CA TRP A 41 6.44 17.25 3.00
C TRP A 41 5.93 17.45 1.57
N PRO A 42 6.12 18.62 0.91
CA PRO A 42 6.68 19.83 1.50
C PRO A 42 5.71 20.53 2.45
N THR A 43 6.25 21.37 3.34
CA THR A 43 5.51 22.24 4.24
C THR A 43 6.15 23.62 4.24
N ASP A 44 5.41 24.64 4.73
CA ASP A 44 5.93 26.00 4.84
C ASP A 44 6.94 26.13 5.99
N ASP A 45 6.94 25.20 6.94
CA ASP A 45 7.85 25.16 8.08
C ASP A 45 9.10 24.32 7.77
N ALA A 46 10.17 24.57 8.53
CA ALA A 46 11.39 23.78 8.48
C ALA A 46 11.11 22.32 8.88
N SER A 47 11.11 21.42 7.92
CA SER A 47 10.87 19.98 8.14
C SER A 47 12.17 19.22 8.21
N PRO A 48 12.32 18.26 9.14
CA PRO A 48 13.48 17.37 9.19
C PRO A 48 13.50 16.32 8.08
N PHE A 49 12.42 16.18 7.31
CA PHE A 49 12.24 15.11 6.34
C PHE A 49 13.39 14.93 5.35
N PRO A 50 13.98 15.99 4.72
CA PRO A 50 15.07 15.78 3.78
C PRO A 50 16.29 15.10 4.40
N ALA A 51 16.66 15.50 5.63
CA ALA A 51 17.76 14.90 6.36
C ALA A 51 17.46 13.44 6.77
N LEU A 52 16.22 13.16 7.16
CA LEU A 52 15.77 11.81 7.51
C LEU A 52 15.74 10.88 6.29
N ALA A 53 15.34 11.39 5.12
CA ALA A 53 15.31 10.65 3.87
C ALA A 53 16.70 10.18 3.41
N GLU A 54 17.72 11.01 3.63
CA GLU A 54 19.13 10.65 3.33
C GLU A 54 19.71 9.67 4.37
N GLN A 55 19.28 9.78 5.62
CA GLN A 55 19.88 9.04 6.74
C GLN A 55 19.29 7.65 6.93
N TYR A 56 17.98 7.47 6.72
CA TYR A 56 17.27 6.23 7.07
C TYR A 56 16.73 5.50 5.86
N PRO A 57 16.78 4.14 5.88
CA PRO A 57 16.08 3.35 4.88
C PRO A 57 14.57 3.59 5.00
N ALA A 58 13.88 3.61 3.85
CA ALA A 58 12.47 3.94 3.79
C ALA A 58 11.61 2.74 3.38
N TRP A 59 10.50 2.54 4.08
CA TRP A 59 9.39 1.74 3.59
C TRP A 59 8.39 2.69 2.93
N VAL A 60 8.23 2.54 1.62
CA VAL A 60 7.42 3.47 0.83
C VAL A 60 6.03 2.88 0.62
N LEU A 61 5.01 3.61 1.06
CA LEU A 61 3.61 3.28 0.84
C LEU A 61 3.13 3.99 -0.43
N ILE A 62 2.61 3.21 -1.38
CA ILE A 62 2.07 3.69 -2.66
C ILE A 62 0.53 3.66 -2.62
N PRO A 63 -0.17 4.56 -3.35
CA PRO A 63 -1.62 4.61 -3.33
C PRO A 63 -2.27 3.31 -3.79
N ALA A 64 -3.13 2.71 -2.95
CA ALA A 64 -3.90 1.52 -3.30
C ALA A 64 -4.90 1.78 -4.45
N SER A 65 -5.32 3.03 -4.66
CA SER A 65 -6.14 3.44 -5.81
C SER A 65 -5.48 3.17 -7.17
N ASP A 66 -4.15 3.09 -7.21
CA ASP A 66 -3.38 2.78 -8.41
C ASP A 66 -3.00 1.30 -8.51
N CYS A 67 -3.48 0.46 -7.59
CA CYS A 67 -3.16 -0.95 -7.47
C CYS A 67 -4.37 -1.84 -7.73
N ALA A 68 -4.21 -2.88 -8.55
CA ALA A 68 -5.20 -3.94 -8.70
C ALA A 68 -4.69 -5.21 -7.99
N PHE A 69 -5.52 -5.77 -7.10
CA PHE A 69 -5.18 -6.97 -6.35
C PHE A 69 -5.84 -8.19 -6.98
N HIS A 70 -5.04 -9.23 -7.22
CA HIS A 70 -5.49 -10.46 -7.87
C HIS A 70 -5.05 -11.68 -7.07
N SER A 71 -5.97 -12.65 -6.95
CA SER A 71 -5.67 -13.97 -6.42
C SER A 71 -5.71 -14.97 -7.57
N LEU A 72 -4.66 -15.74 -7.74
CA LEU A 72 -4.58 -16.73 -8.81
C LEU A 72 -4.10 -18.09 -8.30
N THR A 73 -4.60 -19.14 -8.92
CA THR A 73 -4.18 -20.52 -8.66
C THR A 73 -3.27 -20.99 -9.80
N LEU A 74 -2.04 -21.34 -9.46
CA LEU A 74 -1.09 -21.89 -10.45
C LEU A 74 -1.50 -23.28 -10.89
N PRO A 75 -1.42 -23.61 -12.20
CA PRO A 75 -1.65 -24.94 -12.70
C PRO A 75 -0.73 -25.97 -12.06
N ALA A 76 -1.26 -27.18 -11.81
CA ALA A 76 -0.47 -28.28 -11.27
C ALA A 76 0.71 -28.64 -12.18
N GLY A 77 1.88 -28.88 -11.59
CA GLY A 77 3.10 -29.22 -12.33
C GLY A 77 3.83 -28.04 -12.97
N LEU A 78 3.36 -26.81 -12.78
CA LEU A 78 4.02 -25.63 -13.29
C LEU A 78 5.39 -25.43 -12.61
N ARG A 79 6.45 -25.34 -13.43
CA ARG A 79 7.84 -25.14 -12.96
C ARG A 79 8.31 -23.67 -13.05
N LYS A 80 7.54 -22.83 -13.77
CA LYS A 80 7.88 -21.42 -13.95
C LYS A 80 7.55 -20.61 -12.68
N PRO A 81 8.33 -19.55 -12.37
CA PRO A 81 7.99 -18.62 -11.30
C PRO A 81 6.61 -17.99 -11.51
N PRO A 82 5.84 -17.71 -10.44
CA PRO A 82 4.49 -17.14 -10.56
C PRO A 82 4.44 -15.87 -11.42
N LEU A 83 5.39 -14.95 -11.25
CA LEU A 83 5.43 -13.68 -11.99
C LEU A 83 5.71 -13.84 -13.49
N GLN A 84 6.22 -14.99 -13.95
CA GLN A 84 6.38 -15.26 -15.39
C GLN A 84 5.09 -15.72 -16.05
N VAL A 85 4.13 -16.23 -15.28
CA VAL A 85 2.87 -16.75 -15.80
C VAL A 85 1.67 -15.88 -15.45
N ALA A 86 1.78 -15.07 -14.37
CA ALA A 86 0.73 -14.16 -13.95
C ALA A 86 0.22 -13.26 -15.08
N PRO A 87 1.07 -12.65 -15.94
CA PRO A 87 0.61 -11.85 -17.07
C PRO A 87 -0.40 -12.57 -17.95
N PHE A 88 -0.13 -13.82 -18.30
CA PHE A 88 -1.00 -14.63 -19.16
C PHE A 88 -2.28 -15.10 -18.47
N LEU A 89 -2.20 -15.38 -17.17
CA LEU A 89 -3.36 -15.84 -16.39
C LEU A 89 -4.31 -14.70 -16.01
N LEU A 90 -3.81 -13.48 -15.99
CA LEU A 90 -4.57 -12.28 -15.59
C LEU A 90 -4.96 -11.40 -16.77
N GLU A 91 -4.53 -11.71 -18.00
CA GLU A 91 -4.73 -10.86 -19.18
C GLU A 91 -6.17 -10.38 -19.37
N GLU A 92 -7.15 -11.29 -19.21
CA GLU A 92 -8.58 -10.96 -19.35
C GLU A 92 -9.15 -10.17 -18.16
N GLN A 93 -8.42 -10.07 -17.04
CA GLN A 93 -8.84 -9.37 -15.82
C GLN A 93 -8.19 -7.99 -15.68
N LEU A 94 -7.24 -7.67 -16.55
CA LEU A 94 -6.53 -6.39 -16.52
C LEU A 94 -7.30 -5.33 -17.26
N ALA A 95 -7.26 -4.11 -16.73
CA ALA A 95 -7.80 -2.94 -17.41
C ALA A 95 -6.84 -2.41 -18.51
N ASP A 96 -5.53 -2.65 -18.33
CA ASP A 96 -4.46 -2.21 -19.22
C ASP A 96 -3.78 -3.39 -19.89
N ASP A 97 -3.02 -3.11 -20.95
CA ASP A 97 -2.19 -4.11 -21.62
C ASP A 97 -1.18 -4.75 -20.65
N VAL A 98 -1.00 -6.06 -20.77
CA VAL A 98 -0.03 -6.83 -19.99
C VAL A 98 1.37 -6.22 -20.06
N GLU A 99 1.78 -5.74 -21.23
CA GLU A 99 3.10 -5.13 -21.44
C GLU A 99 3.25 -3.77 -20.72
N ALA A 100 2.15 -3.06 -20.50
CA ALA A 100 2.10 -1.81 -19.75
C ALA A 100 1.98 -2.03 -18.23
N THR A 101 1.81 -3.28 -17.78
CA THR A 101 1.55 -3.64 -16.39
C THR A 101 2.82 -4.18 -15.71
N HIS A 102 3.08 -3.72 -14.49
CA HIS A 102 4.06 -4.26 -13.56
C HIS A 102 3.36 -5.17 -12.55
N PHE A 103 3.87 -6.39 -12.36
CA PHE A 103 3.34 -7.35 -11.42
C PHE A 103 4.30 -7.59 -10.27
N ALA A 104 3.78 -7.66 -9.05
CA ALA A 104 4.55 -8.06 -7.88
C ALA A 104 3.80 -9.15 -7.09
N LEU A 105 4.56 -10.10 -6.55
CA LEU A 105 4.03 -11.17 -5.71
C LEU A 105 3.96 -10.67 -4.27
N LEU A 106 2.76 -10.59 -3.71
CA LEU A 106 2.53 -10.23 -2.31
C LEU A 106 2.68 -11.43 -1.39
N HIS A 107 2.08 -12.55 -1.78
CA HIS A 107 2.10 -13.78 -0.99
C HIS A 107 1.99 -15.01 -1.87
N ARG A 108 2.53 -16.14 -1.39
CA ARG A 108 2.35 -17.44 -2.02
C ARG A 108 2.16 -18.52 -0.95
N GLN A 109 1.09 -19.28 -1.12
CA GLN A 109 0.83 -20.47 -0.32
C GLN A 109 0.53 -21.65 -1.26
N GLN A 110 1.50 -22.55 -1.40
CA GLN A 110 1.41 -23.68 -2.37
C GLN A 110 1.17 -23.18 -3.82
N ALA A 111 0.00 -23.51 -4.39
CA ALA A 111 -0.43 -23.09 -5.72
C ALA A 111 -1.11 -21.71 -5.74
N GLN A 112 -1.56 -21.23 -4.59
CA GLN A 112 -2.24 -19.95 -4.47
C GLN A 112 -1.23 -18.81 -4.42
N CYS A 113 -1.44 -17.77 -5.24
CA CYS A 113 -0.59 -16.59 -5.30
C CYS A 113 -1.43 -15.32 -5.24
N GLU A 114 -1.02 -14.40 -4.38
CA GLU A 114 -1.60 -13.07 -4.29
C GLU A 114 -0.67 -12.09 -5.01
N ILE A 115 -1.20 -11.43 -6.01
CA ILE A 115 -0.45 -10.57 -6.94
C ILE A 115 -1.04 -9.16 -6.87
N VAL A 116 -0.17 -8.17 -6.89
CA VAL A 116 -0.55 -6.80 -7.17
C VAL A 116 -0.09 -6.40 -8.57
N ALA A 117 -0.98 -5.79 -9.32
CA ALA A 117 -0.73 -5.24 -10.64
C ALA A 117 -0.82 -3.71 -10.60
N VAL A 118 0.10 -3.05 -11.27
CA VAL A 118 0.23 -1.59 -11.31
C VAL A 118 0.69 -1.16 -12.70
N GLN A 119 0.21 -0.05 -13.22
CA GLN A 119 0.76 0.50 -14.46
C GLN A 119 2.27 0.75 -14.34
N ARG A 120 3.05 0.30 -15.32
CA ARG A 120 4.52 0.48 -15.33
C ARG A 120 4.94 1.95 -15.29
N GLN A 121 4.12 2.84 -15.85
CA GLN A 121 4.39 4.26 -15.78
C GLN A 121 4.30 4.78 -14.34
N LYS A 122 3.26 4.39 -13.60
CA LYS A 122 3.12 4.74 -12.17
C LYS A 122 4.31 4.24 -11.34
N MET A 123 4.74 3.01 -11.57
CA MET A 123 5.93 2.46 -10.89
C MET A 123 7.18 3.30 -11.18
N ARG A 124 7.41 3.70 -12.44
CA ARG A 124 8.53 4.57 -12.80
C ARG A 124 8.45 5.94 -12.14
N ASP A 125 7.25 6.53 -12.10
CA ASP A 125 7.01 7.85 -11.51
C ASP A 125 7.29 7.82 -10.00
N TRP A 126 6.86 6.77 -9.29
CA TRP A 126 7.15 6.60 -7.86
C TRP A 126 8.65 6.40 -7.59
N LEU A 127 9.33 5.59 -8.39
CA LEU A 127 10.77 5.40 -8.25
C LEU A 127 11.54 6.70 -8.52
N ALA A 128 11.18 7.44 -9.57
CA ALA A 128 11.78 8.75 -9.86
C ALA A 128 11.51 9.75 -8.72
N ARG A 129 10.31 9.71 -8.13
CA ARG A 129 9.99 10.54 -6.96
C ARG A 129 10.82 10.15 -5.73
N CYS A 130 11.02 8.86 -5.46
CA CYS A 130 11.91 8.41 -4.39
C CYS A 130 13.34 8.94 -4.61
N GLU A 131 13.85 8.85 -5.84
CA GLU A 131 15.18 9.35 -6.19
C GLU A 131 15.27 10.88 -5.98
N SER A 132 14.29 11.65 -6.44
CA SER A 132 14.25 13.10 -6.26
C SER A 132 14.19 13.55 -4.79
N LEU A 133 13.72 12.69 -3.91
CA LEU A 133 13.61 12.90 -2.47
C LEU A 133 14.78 12.29 -1.69
N SER A 134 15.79 11.75 -2.37
CA SER A 134 16.92 11.02 -1.77
C SER A 134 16.49 9.84 -0.88
N LEU A 135 15.29 9.29 -1.10
CA LEU A 135 14.83 8.13 -0.37
C LEU A 135 15.58 6.86 -0.80
N GLN A 136 15.87 6.00 0.17
CA GLN A 136 16.42 4.66 -0.05
C GLN A 136 15.34 3.61 0.19
N PRO A 137 14.48 3.29 -0.81
CA PRO A 137 13.33 2.42 -0.60
C PRO A 137 13.78 0.97 -0.40
N LEU A 138 13.40 0.37 0.74
CA LEU A 138 13.53 -1.07 0.99
C LEU A 138 12.42 -1.85 0.27
N ALA A 139 11.23 -1.26 0.22
CA ALA A 139 10.07 -1.81 -0.45
C ALA A 139 9.10 -0.70 -0.85
N LEU A 140 8.32 -0.94 -1.92
CA LEU A 140 7.12 -0.20 -2.25
C LEU A 140 5.92 -1.11 -1.96
N THR A 141 5.00 -0.66 -1.11
CA THR A 141 3.86 -1.46 -0.64
C THR A 141 2.57 -0.66 -0.79
N PRO A 142 1.48 -1.22 -1.32
CA PRO A 142 0.18 -0.55 -1.31
C PRO A 142 -0.19 -0.09 0.11
N ASP A 143 -0.57 1.16 0.26
CA ASP A 143 -0.82 1.80 1.56
C ASP A 143 -1.92 1.12 2.39
N VAL A 144 -2.91 0.53 1.72
CA VAL A 144 -3.96 -0.27 2.36
C VAL A 144 -3.42 -1.49 3.12
N LEU A 145 -2.28 -2.05 2.70
CA LEU A 145 -1.67 -3.20 3.38
C LEU A 145 -0.94 -2.81 4.68
N ALA A 146 -0.74 -1.52 4.93
CA ALA A 146 -0.23 -1.02 6.22
C ALA A 146 -1.30 -1.04 7.32
N LEU A 147 -2.59 -1.14 6.97
CA LEU A 147 -3.66 -1.31 7.95
C LEU A 147 -3.58 -2.70 8.61
N PRO A 148 -4.01 -2.85 9.86
CA PRO A 148 -4.14 -4.15 10.51
C PRO A 148 -5.06 -5.08 9.71
N TRP A 149 -4.76 -6.39 9.74
CA TRP A 149 -5.65 -7.44 9.27
C TRP A 149 -6.13 -8.25 10.47
N GLN A 150 -7.42 -8.12 10.83
CA GLN A 150 -8.04 -8.72 12.01
C GLN A 150 -9.39 -9.36 11.66
N PRO A 151 -9.40 -10.48 10.91
CA PRO A 151 -10.66 -11.11 10.50
C PRO A 151 -11.49 -11.52 11.72
N PRO A 152 -12.84 -11.42 11.65
CA PRO A 152 -13.63 -11.11 10.46
C PRO A 152 -13.77 -9.61 10.15
N ALA A 153 -13.23 -8.71 10.98
CA ALA A 153 -13.37 -7.27 10.79
C ALA A 153 -12.54 -6.75 9.62
N TRP A 154 -13.10 -5.79 8.89
CA TRP A 154 -12.37 -4.95 7.95
C TRP A 154 -11.74 -3.78 8.69
N SER A 155 -10.56 -3.35 8.28
CA SER A 155 -9.90 -2.18 8.85
C SER A 155 -10.02 -0.99 7.90
N ALA A 156 -10.43 0.16 8.41
CA ALA A 156 -10.60 1.37 7.61
C ALA A 156 -9.93 2.59 8.27
N VAL A 157 -9.31 3.45 7.48
CA VAL A 157 -8.74 4.73 7.91
C VAL A 157 -8.92 5.78 6.83
N GLN A 158 -9.24 6.99 7.24
CA GLN A 158 -9.26 8.14 6.34
C GLN A 158 -7.86 8.76 6.28
N VAL A 159 -7.33 8.89 5.06
CA VAL A 159 -6.09 9.62 4.80
C VAL A 159 -6.36 10.64 3.71
N ASP A 160 -6.23 11.92 4.06
CA ASP A 160 -6.64 13.04 3.23
C ASP A 160 -8.15 12.95 2.88
N GLU A 161 -8.53 12.90 1.62
CA GLU A 161 -9.93 12.81 1.17
C GLU A 161 -10.36 11.37 0.80
N GLN A 162 -9.47 10.39 1.01
CA GLN A 162 -9.72 9.00 0.67
C GLN A 162 -9.79 8.11 1.91
N TRP A 163 -10.62 7.10 1.83
CA TRP A 163 -10.64 5.99 2.77
C TRP A 163 -9.83 4.83 2.23
N LEU A 164 -8.95 4.30 3.05
CA LEU A 164 -8.26 3.05 2.81
C LEU A 164 -8.99 1.97 3.59
N ILE A 165 -9.40 0.89 2.91
CA ILE A 165 -10.16 -0.21 3.50
C ILE A 165 -9.44 -1.52 3.20
N ARG A 166 -8.95 -2.17 4.26
CA ARG A 166 -8.39 -3.52 4.17
C ARG A 166 -9.45 -4.55 4.47
N HIS A 167 -9.88 -5.28 3.46
CA HIS A 167 -10.95 -6.29 3.55
C HIS A 167 -10.45 -7.70 3.20
N GLN A 168 -9.18 -7.85 2.89
CA GLN A 168 -8.52 -9.12 2.58
C GLN A 168 -7.11 -9.17 3.17
N PRO A 169 -6.55 -10.38 3.41
CA PRO A 169 -5.19 -10.52 3.96
C PRO A 169 -4.13 -9.81 3.10
N TRP A 170 -4.30 -9.85 1.77
CA TRP A 170 -3.33 -9.33 0.80
C TRP A 170 -3.97 -8.36 -0.19
N GLY A 171 -5.04 -7.69 0.22
CA GLY A 171 -5.75 -6.76 -0.64
C GLY A 171 -6.63 -5.79 0.13
N GLY A 172 -7.13 -4.81 -0.60
CA GLY A 172 -8.00 -3.77 -0.09
C GLY A 172 -8.36 -2.80 -1.18
N MET A 173 -9.03 -1.73 -0.80
CA MET A 173 -9.47 -0.69 -1.72
C MET A 173 -9.22 0.70 -1.15
N ALA A 174 -9.16 1.69 -2.03
CA ALA A 174 -9.29 3.10 -1.70
C ALA A 174 -10.65 3.60 -2.21
N ALA A 175 -11.37 4.34 -1.39
CA ALA A 175 -12.68 4.88 -1.72
C ALA A 175 -12.81 6.35 -1.32
N GLU A 176 -13.54 7.13 -2.10
CA GLU A 176 -13.96 8.48 -1.71
C GLU A 176 -15.10 8.43 -0.69
N ASN A 177 -15.29 9.52 0.06
CA ASN A 177 -16.33 9.59 1.11
C ASN A 177 -17.73 9.19 0.63
N VAL A 178 -18.10 9.57 -0.58
CA VAL A 178 -19.41 9.27 -1.16
C VAL A 178 -19.59 7.76 -1.33
N TRP A 179 -18.59 7.10 -1.91
CA TRP A 179 -18.61 5.64 -2.13
C TRP A 179 -18.53 4.85 -0.83
N LEU A 180 -17.82 5.37 0.18
CA LEU A 180 -17.76 4.72 1.47
C LEU A 180 -19.14 4.67 2.13
N THR A 181 -19.93 5.73 2.04
CA THR A 181 -21.26 5.75 2.63
C THR A 181 -22.18 4.68 2.00
N GLU A 182 -22.14 4.52 0.67
CA GLU A 182 -22.88 3.48 -0.05
C GLU A 182 -22.35 2.08 0.31
N LEU A 183 -21.02 1.90 0.35
CA LEU A 183 -20.39 0.65 0.74
C LEU A 183 -20.80 0.24 2.16
N LEU A 184 -20.73 1.18 3.11
CA LEU A 184 -21.14 0.92 4.50
C LEU A 184 -22.60 0.54 4.62
N GLN A 185 -23.48 1.09 3.80
CA GLN A 185 -24.91 0.73 3.79
C GLN A 185 -25.15 -0.67 3.22
N SER A 186 -24.37 -1.09 2.20
CA SER A 186 -24.51 -2.40 1.57
C SER A 186 -23.84 -3.53 2.36
N GLU A 187 -22.67 -3.26 2.96
CA GLU A 187 -21.81 -4.28 3.58
C GLU A 187 -21.89 -4.29 5.12
N ALA A 188 -22.41 -3.22 5.75
CA ALA A 188 -22.50 -3.12 7.22
C ALA A 188 -23.43 -4.15 7.85
N GLU A 189 -24.34 -4.75 7.08
CA GLU A 189 -25.17 -5.85 7.56
C GLU A 189 -24.41 -7.18 7.66
N GLU A 190 -23.30 -7.34 6.90
CA GLU A 190 -22.53 -8.58 6.82
C GLU A 190 -21.15 -8.49 7.47
N HIS A 191 -20.57 -7.29 7.62
CA HIS A 191 -19.18 -7.13 8.07
C HIS A 191 -19.02 -6.12 9.20
N VAL A 192 -18.18 -6.45 10.17
CA VAL A 192 -17.70 -5.50 11.19
C VAL A 192 -16.57 -4.67 10.60
N ILE A 193 -16.63 -3.35 10.76
CA ILE A 193 -15.60 -2.43 10.27
C ILE A 193 -14.96 -1.73 11.46
N ASP A 194 -13.67 -1.99 11.68
CA ASP A 194 -12.85 -1.29 12.66
C ASP A 194 -12.30 -0.01 12.01
N SER A 195 -12.87 1.13 12.36
CA SER A 195 -12.46 2.42 11.83
C SER A 195 -11.44 3.09 12.76
N TYR A 196 -10.31 3.46 12.19
CA TYR A 196 -9.25 4.24 12.85
C TYR A 196 -9.39 5.76 12.62
N SER A 197 -10.46 6.18 11.97
CA SER A 197 -10.86 7.58 11.78
C SER A 197 -12.34 7.73 12.08
N PRO A 198 -12.83 8.93 12.46
CA PRO A 198 -14.26 9.15 12.62
C PRO A 198 -15.00 8.77 11.33
N PRO A 199 -16.10 8.01 11.41
CA PRO A 199 -16.87 7.66 10.22
C PRO A 199 -17.41 8.94 9.55
N PRO A 200 -17.60 8.93 8.21
CA PRO A 200 -18.18 10.07 7.53
C PRO A 200 -19.56 10.36 8.12
N ALA A 201 -19.89 11.65 8.26
CA ALA A 201 -21.21 12.05 8.68
C ALA A 201 -22.23 11.48 7.67
N ALA A 202 -23.28 10.83 8.18
CA ALA A 202 -24.37 10.39 7.31
C ALA A 202 -24.89 11.63 6.53
N PRO A 203 -25.13 11.50 5.22
CA PRO A 203 -25.74 12.59 4.47
C PRO A 203 -27.04 12.98 5.20
N GLY A 204 -27.12 14.27 5.55
CA GLY A 204 -28.22 14.78 6.38
C GLY A 204 -29.58 14.41 5.78
N VAL A 205 -30.44 13.86 6.64
CA VAL A 205 -31.87 13.67 6.39
C VAL A 205 -32.53 15.03 6.41
#